data_de3b13599f1b88539a59869051a13d7a
#
_entry.id   de3b13599f1b88539a59869051a13d7a
#
_cell.length_a   1.000
_cell.length_b   1.000
_cell.length_c   1.000
_cell.angle_alpha   90.00
_cell.angle_beta   90.00
_cell.angle_gamma   90.00
#
_symmetry.space_group_name_H-M   'P 1'
#
loop_
_entity.id
_entity.type
_entity.pdbx_description
1 polymer ?
#
loop_
_entity_poly.entity_id
_entity_poly.type
_entity_poly.pdbx_seq_one_letter_code
_entity_poly.pdbx_strand_id
1 'polypeptide(L)'
;MPVYIIENAAFGNKSYATMNEGLGKVLRMGAYSPDVIERLKWMEEVLYPTLDRAIRFLDGMDMKSIIAQALHMGDELHNRNRGATSLFYRAIAPAIVRTTSDPLVIEKVLRFIDGNDHTFLNLSMATAKASLDPARNIEGSTMVVCMARNGTDFGIQVSGLGDEWFIAPAEVPPNALYFAGFTKDDANPDIGDSSIMETAGLGGFAIGAAPAIVQFTGGTPKDALNKTLSMYEITIGENTAYQVPYLNFRGTPTGIDVRLVVEKGLLPFIDTGIAHKNPGVGQVGAGLVDAPMEVFKKAIIAFSKKYA
;
A
#
# COMPACT_ATOMS: atom_id res chain seq x y z
N MET A 1 -12.47 -4.06 -15.17
CA MET A 1 -12.29 -2.98 -14.16
C MET A 1 -11.33 -1.94 -14.74
N PRO A 2 -11.66 -0.66 -14.75
CA PRO A 2 -10.75 0.41 -15.13
C PRO A 2 -9.53 0.48 -14.20
N VAL A 3 -8.42 1.02 -14.71
CA VAL A 3 -7.17 1.15 -13.97
C VAL A 3 -6.67 2.59 -13.97
N TYR A 4 -6.03 2.97 -12.90
CA TYR A 4 -5.15 4.14 -12.87
C TYR A 4 -3.83 3.80 -13.55
N ILE A 5 -3.28 4.76 -14.27
CA ILE A 5 -1.96 4.69 -14.90
C ILE A 5 -1.09 5.73 -14.21
N ILE A 6 -0.03 5.27 -13.55
CA ILE A 6 0.98 6.14 -12.94
C ILE A 6 2.25 6.06 -13.78
N GLU A 7 2.73 7.22 -14.20
CA GLU A 7 3.96 7.34 -14.95
C GLU A 7 5.06 7.94 -14.05
N ASN A 8 6.22 7.31 -14.06
CA ASN A 8 7.42 7.85 -13.45
C ASN A 8 8.07 8.83 -14.43
N ALA A 9 7.92 10.12 -14.19
CA ALA A 9 8.42 11.16 -15.10
C ALA A 9 9.96 11.15 -15.28
N ALA A 10 10.72 10.62 -14.32
CA ALA A 10 12.18 10.56 -14.40
C ALA A 10 12.68 9.38 -15.25
N PHE A 11 11.97 8.24 -15.25
CA PHE A 11 12.40 7.00 -15.91
C PHE A 11 11.47 6.56 -17.04
N GLY A 12 10.27 7.17 -17.17
CA GLY A 12 9.31 6.87 -18.23
C GLY A 12 8.57 5.53 -18.07
N ASN A 13 8.83 4.78 -17.01
CA ASN A 13 8.11 3.53 -16.74
C ASN A 13 6.72 3.81 -16.17
N LYS A 14 5.81 2.86 -16.35
CA LYS A 14 4.41 2.94 -15.92
C LYS A 14 4.05 1.81 -14.99
N SER A 15 3.14 2.10 -14.07
CA SER A 15 2.49 1.12 -13.22
C SER A 15 0.98 1.30 -13.26
N TYR A 16 0.28 0.27 -12.83
CA TYR A 16 -1.17 0.18 -12.96
C TYR A 16 -1.80 -0.29 -11.65
N ALA A 17 -2.92 0.30 -11.27
CA ALA A 17 -3.74 -0.17 -10.17
C ALA A 17 -5.23 -0.05 -10.50
N THR A 18 -6.03 -1.00 -10.04
CA THR A 18 -7.50 -0.90 -10.12
C THR A 18 -8.00 0.23 -9.21
N MET A 19 -9.22 0.68 -9.45
CA MET A 19 -9.89 1.62 -8.53
C MET A 19 -10.26 0.91 -7.23
N ASN A 20 -10.18 1.62 -6.11
CA ASN A 20 -10.52 1.08 -4.79
C ASN A 20 -12.03 1.05 -4.58
N GLU A 21 -12.56 -0.12 -4.26
CA GLU A 21 -14.00 -0.37 -4.07
C GLU A 21 -14.56 0.11 -2.71
N GLY A 22 -13.70 0.50 -1.79
CA GLY A 22 -14.03 0.77 -0.38
C GLY A 22 -13.60 -0.34 0.57
N LEU A 23 -14.10 -0.31 1.80
CA LEU A 23 -13.84 -1.30 2.84
C LEU A 23 -14.97 -2.32 2.97
N GLY A 24 -14.72 -3.37 3.74
CA GLY A 24 -15.71 -4.38 4.11
C GLY A 24 -16.00 -5.38 2.99
N LYS A 25 -17.25 -5.45 2.55
CA LYS A 25 -17.73 -6.40 1.54
C LYS A 25 -17.37 -5.95 0.13
N VAL A 26 -16.17 -6.33 -0.34
CA VAL A 26 -15.59 -5.95 -1.63
C VAL A 26 -14.92 -7.15 -2.31
N LEU A 27 -14.81 -7.11 -3.65
CA LEU A 27 -14.27 -8.24 -4.44
C LEU A 27 -12.82 -8.57 -4.04
N ARG A 28 -11.97 -7.57 -3.86
CA ARG A 28 -10.55 -7.75 -3.49
C ARG A 28 -10.34 -8.47 -2.15
N MET A 29 -11.36 -8.48 -1.28
CA MET A 29 -11.37 -9.20 0.01
C MET A 29 -12.27 -10.44 -0.05
N GLY A 30 -12.50 -10.99 -1.24
CA GLY A 30 -13.19 -12.27 -1.44
C GLY A 30 -14.71 -12.21 -1.44
N ALA A 31 -15.34 -11.03 -1.42
CA ALA A 31 -16.80 -10.91 -1.51
C ALA A 31 -17.25 -10.87 -2.98
N TYR A 32 -18.24 -11.71 -3.32
CA TYR A 32 -18.82 -11.78 -4.65
C TYR A 32 -20.34 -12.00 -4.54
N SER A 33 -21.08 -10.92 -4.71
CA SER A 33 -22.55 -10.88 -4.61
C SER A 33 -23.10 -9.83 -5.56
N PRO A 34 -24.42 -9.82 -5.86
CA PRO A 34 -25.01 -8.89 -6.81
C PRO A 34 -24.69 -7.42 -6.52
N ASP A 35 -24.71 -6.99 -5.26
CA ASP A 35 -24.38 -5.64 -4.82
C ASP A 35 -22.91 -5.26 -5.07
N VAL A 36 -21.99 -6.21 -4.90
CA VAL A 36 -20.56 -6.00 -5.22
C VAL A 36 -20.38 -5.85 -6.73
N ILE A 37 -21.00 -6.71 -7.52
CA ILE A 37 -20.91 -6.65 -9.00
C ILE A 37 -21.56 -5.38 -9.54
N GLU A 38 -22.71 -4.95 -8.99
CA GLU A 38 -23.36 -3.70 -9.37
C GLU A 38 -22.46 -2.49 -9.08
N ARG A 39 -21.77 -2.46 -7.94
CA ARG A 39 -20.77 -1.44 -7.62
C ARG A 39 -19.65 -1.41 -8.65
N LEU A 40 -19.11 -2.57 -9.04
CA LEU A 40 -18.04 -2.65 -10.05
C LEU A 40 -18.50 -2.14 -11.41
N LYS A 41 -19.73 -2.46 -11.83
CA LYS A 41 -20.32 -1.91 -13.05
C LYS A 41 -20.46 -0.40 -13.00
N TRP A 42 -20.95 0.13 -11.88
CA TRP A 42 -21.04 1.57 -11.68
C TRP A 42 -19.66 2.24 -11.72
N MET A 43 -18.64 1.61 -11.15
CA MET A 43 -17.26 2.12 -11.23
C MET A 43 -16.75 2.17 -12.66
N GLU A 44 -17.13 1.21 -13.50
CA GLU A 44 -16.76 1.17 -14.91
C GLU A 44 -17.56 2.19 -15.75
N GLU A 45 -18.86 2.27 -15.55
CA GLU A 45 -19.77 3.05 -16.40
C GLU A 45 -19.87 4.52 -16.01
N VAL A 46 -19.63 4.86 -14.74
CA VAL A 46 -19.84 6.22 -14.21
C VAL A 46 -18.57 6.80 -13.59
N LEU A 47 -17.95 6.10 -12.62
CA LEU A 47 -16.79 6.62 -11.89
C LEU A 47 -15.60 6.83 -12.84
N TYR A 48 -15.22 5.79 -13.58
CA TYR A 48 -14.07 5.84 -14.49
C TYR A 48 -14.19 6.97 -15.52
N PRO A 49 -15.23 7.07 -16.36
CA PRO A 49 -15.27 8.12 -17.39
C PRO A 49 -15.34 9.53 -16.80
N THR A 50 -15.85 9.68 -15.59
CA THR A 50 -15.86 10.97 -14.90
C THR A 50 -14.46 11.35 -14.41
N LEU A 51 -13.74 10.41 -13.79
CA LEU A 51 -12.36 10.65 -13.35
C LEU A 51 -11.40 10.81 -14.52
N ASP A 52 -11.56 10.03 -15.61
CA ASP A 52 -10.71 10.14 -16.80
C ASP A 52 -10.79 11.55 -17.41
N ARG A 53 -12.01 12.09 -17.58
CA ARG A 53 -12.19 13.47 -18.07
C ARG A 53 -11.55 14.51 -17.13
N ALA A 54 -11.74 14.34 -15.82
CA ALA A 54 -11.21 15.29 -14.84
C ALA A 54 -9.68 15.27 -14.78
N ILE A 55 -9.07 14.08 -14.81
CA ILE A 55 -7.60 13.93 -14.79
C ILE A 55 -6.98 14.47 -16.07
N ARG A 56 -7.59 14.19 -17.25
CA ARG A 56 -7.12 14.77 -18.51
C ARG A 56 -7.27 16.29 -18.56
N PHE A 57 -8.32 16.85 -17.97
CA PHE A 57 -8.50 18.30 -17.86
C PHE A 57 -7.40 18.96 -17.01
N LEU A 58 -6.87 18.24 -16.01
CA LEU A 58 -5.76 18.68 -15.14
C LEU A 58 -4.37 18.43 -15.77
N ASP A 59 -4.30 17.77 -16.94
CA ASP A 59 -3.05 17.28 -17.53
C ASP A 59 -2.26 16.35 -16.60
N GLY A 60 -2.99 15.54 -15.81
CA GLY A 60 -2.44 14.65 -14.79
C GLY A 60 -2.41 15.24 -13.39
N MET A 61 -1.86 14.49 -12.44
CA MET A 61 -1.76 14.90 -11.03
C MET A 61 -0.46 14.38 -10.42
N ASP A 62 0.22 15.20 -9.61
CA ASP A 62 1.45 14.82 -8.90
C ASP A 62 1.14 14.00 -7.63
N MET A 63 1.22 12.68 -7.75
CA MET A 63 0.99 11.74 -6.65
C MET A 63 2.04 11.85 -5.55
N LYS A 64 3.31 12.13 -5.91
CA LYS A 64 4.41 12.27 -4.95
C LYS A 64 4.15 13.40 -3.96
N SER A 65 3.68 14.53 -4.44
CA SER A 65 3.34 15.68 -3.59
C SER A 65 2.16 15.38 -2.65
N ILE A 66 1.15 14.64 -3.14
CA ILE A 66 0.01 14.24 -2.29
C ILE A 66 0.48 13.28 -1.19
N ILE A 67 1.30 12.29 -1.50
CA ILE A 67 1.86 11.34 -0.55
C ILE A 67 2.67 12.06 0.54
N ALA A 68 3.58 12.96 0.14
CA ALA A 68 4.40 13.72 1.07
C ALA A 68 3.55 14.56 2.05
N GLN A 69 2.51 15.23 1.54
CA GLN A 69 1.61 16.03 2.37
C GLN A 69 0.75 15.14 3.29
N ALA A 70 0.29 13.98 2.82
CA ALA A 70 -0.50 13.05 3.60
C ALA A 70 0.25 12.50 4.82
N LEU A 71 1.54 12.19 4.68
CA LEU A 71 2.42 11.84 5.82
C LEU A 71 2.43 12.94 6.88
N HIS A 72 2.52 14.21 6.47
CA HIS A 72 2.46 15.35 7.39
C HIS A 72 1.07 15.54 8.03
N MET A 73 0.03 14.98 7.44
CA MET A 73 -1.35 14.98 7.97
C MET A 73 -1.66 13.75 8.83
N GLY A 74 -0.69 12.87 9.05
CA GLY A 74 -0.86 11.70 9.89
C GLY A 74 -1.41 10.48 9.17
N ASP A 75 -1.21 10.36 7.85
CA ASP A 75 -1.42 9.14 7.10
C ASP A 75 -0.09 8.40 6.89
N GLU A 76 -0.10 7.06 7.01
CA GLU A 76 1.03 6.20 6.61
C GLU A 76 0.83 5.58 5.22
N LEU A 77 -0.35 5.78 4.62
CA LEU A 77 -0.69 5.43 3.24
C LEU A 77 -0.85 3.91 2.97
N HIS A 78 -1.09 3.12 3.98
CA HIS A 78 -1.48 1.72 3.84
C HIS A 78 -2.85 1.46 4.49
N ASN A 79 -2.95 1.34 5.81
CA ASN A 79 -4.24 1.22 6.48
C ASN A 79 -4.93 2.57 6.71
N ARG A 80 -4.17 3.66 6.76
CA ARG A 80 -4.70 5.01 6.89
C ARG A 80 -4.39 5.81 5.63
N ASN A 81 -5.44 6.22 4.92
CA ASN A 81 -5.36 6.98 3.67
C ASN A 81 -6.32 8.18 3.65
N ARG A 82 -6.86 8.56 4.80
CA ARG A 82 -7.89 9.60 4.88
C ARG A 82 -7.37 10.98 4.49
N GLY A 83 -6.15 11.32 4.92
CA GLY A 83 -5.49 12.58 4.55
C GLY A 83 -5.19 12.62 3.05
N ALA A 84 -4.62 11.54 2.51
CA ALA A 84 -4.32 11.42 1.09
C ALA A 84 -5.58 11.47 0.22
N THR A 85 -6.65 10.74 0.61
CA THR A 85 -7.94 10.79 -0.07
C THR A 85 -8.55 12.19 -0.03
N SER A 86 -8.46 12.90 1.10
CA SER A 86 -8.94 14.27 1.23
C SER A 86 -8.16 15.25 0.34
N LEU A 87 -6.85 15.10 0.23
CA LEU A 87 -6.01 15.90 -0.68
C LEU A 87 -6.36 15.64 -2.14
N PHE A 88 -6.49 14.36 -2.51
CA PHE A 88 -6.93 13.94 -3.84
C PHE A 88 -8.31 14.49 -4.18
N TYR A 89 -9.30 14.32 -3.29
CA TYR A 89 -10.65 14.86 -3.42
C TYR A 89 -10.64 16.37 -3.66
N ARG A 90 -9.90 17.11 -2.82
CA ARG A 90 -9.77 18.56 -2.91
C ARG A 90 -9.17 19.02 -4.24
N ALA A 91 -8.23 18.27 -4.78
CA ALA A 91 -7.58 18.58 -6.04
C ALA A 91 -8.47 18.26 -7.27
N ILE A 92 -9.20 17.13 -7.23
CA ILE A 92 -9.95 16.66 -8.40
C ILE A 92 -11.39 17.17 -8.48
N ALA A 93 -12.03 17.53 -7.35
CA ALA A 93 -13.43 17.93 -7.32
C ALA A 93 -13.75 19.12 -8.23
N PRO A 94 -12.95 20.21 -8.28
CA PRO A 94 -13.18 21.30 -9.22
C PRO A 94 -13.15 20.86 -10.69
N ALA A 95 -12.25 19.93 -11.04
CA ALA A 95 -12.16 19.40 -12.40
C ALA A 95 -13.38 18.53 -12.76
N ILE A 96 -13.86 17.70 -11.82
CA ILE A 96 -15.10 16.93 -12.01
C ILE A 96 -16.28 17.85 -12.31
N VAL A 97 -16.46 18.92 -11.52
CA VAL A 97 -17.53 19.91 -11.73
C VAL A 97 -17.40 20.59 -13.10
N ARG A 98 -16.19 20.85 -13.55
CA ARG A 98 -15.98 21.53 -14.85
C ARG A 98 -16.14 20.60 -16.08
N THR A 99 -15.94 19.31 -15.91
CA THR A 99 -15.91 18.34 -17.02
C THR A 99 -17.15 17.45 -17.10
N THR A 100 -18.05 17.57 -16.12
CA THR A 100 -19.29 16.78 -16.04
C THR A 100 -20.48 17.70 -15.91
N SER A 101 -21.46 17.55 -16.79
CA SER A 101 -22.66 18.41 -16.83
C SER A 101 -23.83 17.91 -15.99
N ASP A 102 -23.86 16.61 -15.64
CA ASP A 102 -24.94 16.01 -14.86
C ASP A 102 -24.66 16.16 -13.36
N PRO A 103 -25.49 16.96 -12.63
CA PRO A 103 -25.31 17.19 -11.19
C PRO A 103 -25.42 15.91 -10.35
N LEU A 104 -26.25 14.94 -10.76
CA LEU A 104 -26.41 13.68 -10.03
C LEU A 104 -25.19 12.79 -10.18
N VAL A 105 -24.57 12.78 -11.33
CA VAL A 105 -23.27 12.10 -11.54
C VAL A 105 -22.18 12.75 -10.70
N ILE A 106 -22.10 14.08 -10.72
CA ILE A 106 -21.13 14.84 -9.92
C ILE A 106 -21.30 14.49 -8.43
N GLU A 107 -22.52 14.61 -7.91
CA GLU A 107 -22.81 14.30 -6.50
C GLU A 107 -22.41 12.86 -6.15
N LYS A 108 -22.85 11.88 -6.95
CA LYS A 108 -22.59 10.46 -6.68
C LYS A 108 -21.09 10.12 -6.69
N VAL A 109 -20.33 10.68 -7.63
CA VAL A 109 -18.88 10.46 -7.71
C VAL A 109 -18.16 11.13 -6.55
N LEU A 110 -18.49 12.37 -6.22
CA LEU A 110 -17.88 13.08 -5.11
C LEU A 110 -18.19 12.40 -3.76
N ARG A 111 -19.43 11.96 -3.53
CA ARG A 111 -19.81 11.19 -2.33
C ARG A 111 -19.08 9.83 -2.25
N PHE A 112 -18.88 9.18 -3.36
CA PHE A 112 -18.12 7.91 -3.38
C PHE A 112 -16.66 8.11 -2.95
N ILE A 113 -15.99 9.14 -3.47
CA ILE A 113 -14.61 9.44 -3.09
C ILE A 113 -14.52 9.88 -1.62
N ASP A 114 -15.41 10.78 -1.18
CA ASP A 114 -15.44 11.28 0.20
C ASP A 114 -15.76 10.19 1.22
N GLY A 115 -16.66 9.27 0.85
CA GLY A 115 -17.06 8.14 1.70
C GLY A 115 -16.09 6.95 1.72
N ASN A 116 -15.04 6.96 0.89
CA ASN A 116 -14.07 5.89 0.80
C ASN A 116 -12.68 6.38 1.20
N ASP A 117 -12.35 6.32 2.48
CA ASP A 117 -11.05 6.72 3.02
C ASP A 117 -9.85 6.03 2.32
N HIS A 118 -10.06 4.88 1.65
CA HIS A 118 -9.03 4.13 0.92
C HIS A 118 -9.00 4.42 -0.60
N THR A 119 -9.73 5.44 -1.08
CA THR A 119 -9.68 5.80 -2.52
C THR A 119 -8.24 6.01 -3.00
N PHE A 120 -7.41 6.67 -2.21
CA PHE A 120 -6.02 6.98 -2.59
C PHE A 120 -5.07 5.79 -2.45
N LEU A 121 -5.38 4.72 -1.72
CA LEU A 121 -4.50 3.57 -1.51
C LEU A 121 -3.98 2.99 -2.83
N ASN A 122 -4.86 2.75 -3.79
CA ASN A 122 -4.48 2.15 -5.07
C ASN A 122 -3.60 3.10 -5.91
N LEU A 123 -3.80 4.41 -5.80
CA LEU A 123 -2.93 5.42 -6.43
C LEU A 123 -1.53 5.42 -5.79
N SER A 124 -1.45 5.36 -4.45
CA SER A 124 -0.16 5.30 -3.74
C SER A 124 0.59 4.00 -4.01
N MET A 125 -0.11 2.86 -4.09
CA MET A 125 0.50 1.56 -4.46
C MET A 125 1.11 1.61 -5.86
N ALA A 126 0.39 2.12 -6.86
CA ALA A 126 0.93 2.28 -8.20
C ALA A 126 2.10 3.28 -8.22
N THR A 127 2.06 4.35 -7.41
CA THR A 127 3.17 5.30 -7.29
C THR A 127 4.40 4.64 -6.67
N ALA A 128 4.23 3.86 -5.61
CA ALA A 128 5.30 3.08 -5.00
C ALA A 128 5.94 2.11 -6.01
N LYS A 129 5.11 1.35 -6.75
CA LYS A 129 5.57 0.42 -7.79
C LYS A 129 6.35 1.14 -8.89
N ALA A 130 5.82 2.25 -9.43
CA ALA A 130 6.51 3.04 -10.46
C ALA A 130 7.85 3.60 -9.98
N SER A 131 7.98 3.90 -8.68
CA SER A 131 9.22 4.40 -8.07
C SER A 131 10.25 3.30 -7.83
N LEU A 132 9.81 2.06 -7.55
CA LEU A 132 10.68 0.92 -7.26
C LEU A 132 11.16 0.19 -8.53
N ASP A 133 10.39 0.18 -9.60
CA ASP A 133 10.73 -0.55 -10.84
C ASP A 133 12.08 -0.16 -11.45
N PRO A 134 12.51 1.12 -11.45
CA PRO A 134 13.86 1.47 -11.93
C PRO A 134 15.00 0.85 -11.13
N ALA A 135 14.76 0.41 -9.89
CA ALA A 135 15.75 -0.30 -9.07
C ALA A 135 15.82 -1.80 -9.36
N ARG A 136 15.03 -2.33 -10.29
CA ARG A 136 15.09 -3.75 -10.69
C ARG A 136 16.31 -4.03 -11.55
N ASN A 137 16.81 -5.26 -11.47
CA ASN A 137 17.90 -5.78 -12.31
C ASN A 137 19.23 -5.00 -12.18
N ILE A 138 19.51 -4.40 -11.04
CA ILE A 138 20.81 -3.80 -10.75
C ILE A 138 21.74 -4.90 -10.25
N GLU A 139 22.78 -5.18 -11.03
CA GLU A 139 23.76 -6.22 -10.71
C GLU A 139 24.40 -6.00 -9.33
N GLY A 140 24.49 -7.07 -8.54
CA GLY A 140 25.08 -7.04 -7.19
C GLY A 140 24.21 -6.33 -6.13
N SER A 141 23.01 -5.86 -6.48
CA SER A 141 22.12 -5.20 -5.52
C SER A 141 21.31 -6.21 -4.71
N THR A 142 21.37 -6.07 -3.37
CA THR A 142 20.61 -6.87 -2.40
C THR A 142 19.31 -6.20 -1.95
N MET A 143 18.93 -5.10 -2.60
CA MET A 143 17.73 -4.34 -2.27
C MET A 143 16.46 -5.12 -2.66
N VAL A 144 15.48 -5.20 -1.75
CA VAL A 144 14.13 -5.69 -2.05
C VAL A 144 13.39 -4.65 -2.90
N VAL A 145 12.86 -5.08 -4.04
CA VAL A 145 12.14 -4.21 -4.99
C VAL A 145 10.65 -4.49 -5.07
N CYS A 146 10.22 -5.61 -4.48
CA CYS A 146 8.80 -5.95 -4.39
C CYS A 146 8.56 -6.90 -3.21
N MET A 147 7.47 -6.67 -2.50
CA MET A 147 6.85 -7.60 -1.56
C MET A 147 5.39 -7.76 -1.94
N ALA A 148 4.86 -8.98 -1.90
CA ALA A 148 3.45 -9.26 -2.17
C ALA A 148 2.97 -10.50 -1.40
N ARG A 149 1.66 -10.59 -1.18
CA ARG A 149 0.98 -11.71 -0.50
C ARG A 149 -0.26 -12.09 -1.29
N ASN A 150 -0.61 -13.36 -1.28
CA ASN A 150 -1.75 -13.88 -2.04
C ASN A 150 -2.79 -14.63 -1.21
N GLY A 151 -2.67 -14.59 0.14
CA GLY A 151 -3.55 -15.31 1.06
C GLY A 151 -3.11 -16.74 1.36
N THR A 152 -2.03 -17.22 0.75
CA THR A 152 -1.36 -18.49 1.03
C THR A 152 0.14 -18.31 1.16
N ASP A 153 0.75 -17.51 0.28
CA ASP A 153 2.17 -17.26 0.23
C ASP A 153 2.49 -15.78 0.38
N PHE A 154 3.61 -15.51 1.01
CA PHE A 154 4.32 -14.24 1.02
C PHE A 154 5.54 -14.35 0.09
N GLY A 155 5.80 -13.34 -0.72
CA GLY A 155 6.93 -13.34 -1.64
C GLY A 155 7.67 -12.02 -1.70
N ILE A 156 8.98 -12.09 -2.00
CA ILE A 156 9.83 -10.94 -2.30
C ILE A 156 10.55 -11.11 -3.63
N GLN A 157 10.87 -9.98 -4.27
CA GLN A 157 11.85 -9.89 -5.35
C GLN A 157 13.02 -9.02 -4.92
N VAL A 158 14.22 -9.40 -5.34
CA VAL A 158 15.48 -8.70 -5.01
C VAL A 158 16.12 -8.19 -6.29
N SER A 159 16.56 -6.95 -6.28
CA SER A 159 17.07 -6.22 -7.45
C SER A 159 18.11 -7.01 -8.25
N GLY A 160 19.17 -7.51 -7.61
CA GLY A 160 20.25 -8.26 -8.29
C GLY A 160 19.88 -9.68 -8.71
N LEU A 161 18.68 -10.16 -8.40
CA LEU A 161 18.25 -11.54 -8.69
C LEU A 161 17.21 -11.64 -9.81
N GLY A 162 16.96 -10.56 -10.53
CA GLY A 162 16.05 -10.57 -11.66
C GLY A 162 14.59 -10.66 -11.25
N ASP A 163 13.82 -11.49 -11.97
CA ASP A 163 12.37 -11.64 -11.76
C ASP A 163 12.00 -12.80 -10.83
N GLU A 164 13.00 -13.42 -10.18
CA GLU A 164 12.79 -14.55 -9.28
C GLU A 164 12.02 -14.11 -8.02
N TRP A 165 11.02 -14.91 -7.65
CA TRP A 165 10.27 -14.75 -6.41
C TRP A 165 10.77 -15.74 -5.35
N PHE A 166 11.11 -15.21 -4.18
CA PHE A 166 11.43 -16.01 -2.99
C PHE A 166 10.19 -16.03 -2.11
N ILE A 167 9.60 -17.22 -1.95
CA ILE A 167 8.29 -17.39 -1.32
C ILE A 167 8.37 -18.23 -0.05
N ALA A 168 7.45 -17.95 0.89
CA ALA A 168 7.17 -18.73 2.10
C ALA A 168 5.68 -18.60 2.43
N PRO A 169 5.11 -19.49 3.27
CA PRO A 169 3.74 -19.36 3.70
C PRO A 169 3.45 -17.98 4.31
N ALA A 170 2.31 -17.39 3.93
CA ALA A 170 1.81 -16.18 4.56
C ALA A 170 1.24 -16.50 5.96
N GLU A 171 1.43 -15.58 6.91
CA GLU A 171 0.95 -15.74 8.28
C GLU A 171 -0.37 -14.99 8.51
N VAL A 172 -1.16 -15.46 9.47
CA VAL A 172 -2.28 -14.69 10.01
C VAL A 172 -1.70 -13.62 10.93
N PRO A 173 -2.06 -12.32 10.76
CA PRO A 173 -1.54 -11.26 11.60
C PRO A 173 -1.70 -11.56 13.10
N PRO A 174 -0.60 -11.67 13.88
CA PRO A 174 -0.67 -12.06 15.29
C PRO A 174 -1.20 -10.92 16.17
N ASN A 175 -0.96 -9.67 15.77
CA ASN A 175 -1.37 -8.47 16.47
C ASN A 175 -2.36 -7.70 15.60
N ALA A 176 -3.65 -7.90 15.88
CA ALA A 176 -4.72 -7.36 15.07
C ALA A 176 -5.91 -6.92 15.91
N LEU A 177 -6.63 -5.93 15.42
CA LEU A 177 -7.94 -5.54 15.92
C LEU A 177 -9.00 -6.00 14.92
N TYR A 178 -9.95 -6.79 15.41
CA TYR A 178 -11.04 -7.32 14.62
C TYR A 178 -12.28 -6.44 14.75
N PHE A 179 -13.05 -6.36 13.68
CA PHE A 179 -14.35 -5.71 13.71
C PHE A 179 -15.30 -6.47 14.61
N ALA A 180 -16.34 -5.79 15.11
CA ALA A 180 -17.32 -6.42 15.99
C ALA A 180 -17.91 -7.71 15.39
N GLY A 181 -17.89 -8.78 16.17
CA GLY A 181 -18.38 -10.10 15.76
C GLY A 181 -17.35 -11.01 15.11
N PHE A 182 -16.09 -10.55 14.90
CA PHE A 182 -15.00 -11.35 14.34
C PHE A 182 -13.86 -11.54 15.32
N THR A 183 -13.10 -12.61 15.10
CA THR A 183 -11.95 -13.03 15.93
C THR A 183 -10.78 -13.47 15.04
N LYS A 184 -9.66 -13.82 15.65
CA LYS A 184 -8.50 -14.39 14.94
C LYS A 184 -8.87 -15.67 14.17
N ASP A 185 -9.83 -16.45 14.66
CA ASP A 185 -10.25 -17.69 14.01
C ASP A 185 -10.99 -17.45 12.69
N ASP A 186 -11.43 -16.23 12.43
CA ASP A 186 -12.11 -15.83 11.19
C ASP A 186 -11.12 -15.31 10.13
N ALA A 187 -9.87 -15.05 10.53
CA ALA A 187 -8.87 -14.44 9.66
C ALA A 187 -8.33 -15.40 8.60
N ASN A 188 -8.13 -14.87 7.40
CA ASN A 188 -7.30 -15.47 6.36
C ASN A 188 -5.83 -15.13 6.61
N PRO A 189 -4.86 -15.96 6.17
CA PRO A 189 -3.47 -15.52 6.07
C PRO A 189 -3.35 -14.26 5.23
N ASP A 190 -2.30 -13.47 5.49
CA ASP A 190 -2.09 -12.15 4.90
C ASP A 190 -2.23 -12.16 3.37
N ILE A 191 -2.96 -11.18 2.83
CA ILE A 191 -3.32 -11.10 1.42
C ILE A 191 -3.21 -9.67 0.90
N GLY A 192 -2.74 -9.54 -0.32
CA GLY A 192 -2.74 -8.29 -1.10
C GLY A 192 -1.34 -7.89 -1.59
N ASP A 193 -1.34 -7.04 -2.58
CA ASP A 193 -0.14 -6.46 -3.19
C ASP A 193 0.30 -5.17 -2.48
N SER A 194 -0.46 -4.70 -1.49
CA SER A 194 -0.27 -3.43 -0.80
C SER A 194 1.02 -3.33 0.03
N SER A 195 1.73 -4.45 0.32
CA SER A 195 3.08 -4.41 0.91
C SER A 195 4.15 -3.75 0.03
N ILE A 196 3.80 -3.38 -1.20
CA ILE A 196 4.60 -2.46 -2.00
C ILE A 196 4.78 -1.10 -1.32
N MET A 197 3.86 -0.72 -0.43
CA MET A 197 3.97 0.50 0.36
C MET A 197 5.16 0.43 1.31
N GLU A 198 5.30 -0.66 2.07
CA GLU A 198 6.45 -0.90 2.95
C GLU A 198 7.75 -1.05 2.17
N THR A 199 7.69 -1.69 0.99
CA THR A 199 8.85 -1.77 0.10
C THR A 199 9.35 -0.38 -0.30
N ALA A 200 8.44 0.59 -0.45
CA ALA A 200 8.76 1.99 -0.79
C ALA A 200 9.03 2.88 0.44
N GLY A 201 9.04 2.33 1.65
CA GLY A 201 9.27 3.09 2.89
C GLY A 201 8.03 3.81 3.43
N LEU A 202 6.83 3.33 3.08
CA LEU A 202 5.53 3.83 3.55
C LEU A 202 4.83 2.73 4.37
N GLY A 203 3.56 2.89 4.66
CA GLY A 203 2.82 1.90 5.46
C GLY A 203 3.48 1.64 6.81
N GLY A 204 3.71 0.38 7.14
CA GLY A 204 4.38 -0.04 8.38
C GLY A 204 5.70 0.68 8.65
N PHE A 205 6.47 1.00 7.61
CA PHE A 205 7.74 1.74 7.71
C PHE A 205 7.56 3.21 8.11
N ALA A 206 6.40 3.78 7.89
CA ALA A 206 6.06 5.18 8.16
C ALA A 206 4.99 5.36 9.26
N ILE A 207 4.63 4.33 10.02
CA ILE A 207 3.59 4.44 11.06
C ILE A 207 3.91 5.47 12.13
N GLY A 208 5.18 5.81 12.34
CA GLY A 208 5.59 6.92 13.19
C GLY A 208 5.11 8.29 12.72
N ALA A 209 4.76 8.46 11.43
CA ALA A 209 4.10 9.67 10.92
C ALA A 209 2.59 9.69 11.25
N ALA A 210 1.98 8.53 11.51
CA ALA A 210 0.56 8.36 11.73
C ALA A 210 0.26 7.71 13.10
N PRO A 211 0.60 8.34 14.24
CA PRO A 211 0.48 7.70 15.54
C PRO A 211 -0.95 7.28 15.90
N ALA A 212 -1.97 7.83 15.25
CA ALA A 212 -3.36 7.39 15.39
C ALA A 212 -3.63 5.97 14.84
N ILE A 213 -2.68 5.38 14.08
CA ILE A 213 -2.77 4.02 13.55
C ILE A 213 -2.90 2.97 14.67
N VAL A 214 -2.42 3.27 15.87
CA VAL A 214 -2.56 2.38 17.04
C VAL A 214 -4.01 2.06 17.39
N GLN A 215 -4.97 2.86 16.91
CA GLN A 215 -6.40 2.56 17.03
C GLN A 215 -6.81 1.34 16.17
N PHE A 216 -6.02 1.00 15.15
CA PHE A 216 -6.25 -0.13 14.25
C PHE A 216 -5.28 -1.30 14.49
N THR A 217 -4.08 -1.00 14.99
CA THR A 217 -3.02 -2.01 15.17
C THR A 217 -2.75 -2.36 16.63
N GLY A 218 -3.34 -1.61 17.56
CA GLY A 218 -3.03 -1.70 19.00
C GLY A 218 -1.69 -1.04 19.35
N GLY A 219 -1.36 -1.02 20.65
CA GLY A 219 -0.16 -0.37 21.18
C GLY A 219 -0.35 1.11 21.51
N THR A 220 0.77 1.84 21.60
CA THR A 220 0.82 3.28 21.92
C THR A 220 1.44 4.09 20.78
N PRO A 221 1.26 5.43 20.74
CA PRO A 221 1.95 6.29 19.77
C PRO A 221 3.49 6.14 19.81
N LYS A 222 4.05 5.86 20.97
CA LYS A 222 5.49 5.60 21.15
C LYS A 222 5.91 4.29 20.46
N ASP A 223 5.06 3.27 20.52
CA ASP A 223 5.33 1.99 19.84
C ASP A 223 5.33 2.17 18.32
N ALA A 224 4.41 2.94 17.76
CA ALA A 224 4.41 3.28 16.35
C ALA A 224 5.70 3.99 15.91
N LEU A 225 6.17 4.95 16.72
CA LEU A 225 7.43 5.65 16.47
C LEU A 225 8.64 4.71 16.53
N ASN A 226 8.71 3.85 17.59
CA ASN A 226 9.78 2.88 17.76
C ASN A 226 9.82 1.86 16.61
N LYS A 227 8.66 1.45 16.10
CA LYS A 227 8.58 0.56 14.92
C LYS A 227 9.18 1.22 13.67
N THR A 228 8.83 2.46 13.37
CA THR A 228 9.48 3.21 12.28
C THR A 228 11.00 3.31 12.51
N LEU A 229 11.44 3.61 13.74
CA LEU A 229 12.87 3.69 14.06
C LEU A 229 13.60 2.37 13.83
N SER A 230 12.98 1.23 14.14
CA SER A 230 13.61 -0.08 13.91
C SER A 230 13.80 -0.38 12.41
N MET A 231 12.97 0.13 11.53
CA MET A 231 13.08 -0.12 10.09
C MET A 231 14.32 0.53 9.45
N TYR A 232 14.88 1.59 10.05
CA TYR A 232 16.16 2.15 9.58
C TYR A 232 17.32 1.16 9.74
N GLU A 233 17.21 0.19 10.63
CA GLU A 233 18.24 -0.81 10.85
C GLU A 233 18.40 -1.82 9.69
N ILE A 234 17.36 -1.98 8.88
CA ILE A 234 17.30 -2.95 7.77
C ILE A 234 17.19 -2.28 6.39
N THR A 235 17.32 -0.95 6.33
CA THR A 235 17.25 -0.17 5.09
C THR A 235 18.56 0.52 4.78
N ILE A 236 18.82 0.76 3.49
CA ILE A 236 20.07 1.36 3.00
C ILE A 236 20.05 2.88 2.93
N GLY A 237 18.88 3.51 3.11
CA GLY A 237 18.76 4.96 3.00
C GLY A 237 17.46 5.52 3.57
N GLU A 238 17.32 6.82 3.41
CA GLU A 238 16.15 7.60 3.80
C GLU A 238 15.52 8.24 2.57
N ASN A 239 14.20 8.28 2.54
CA ASN A 239 13.47 8.90 1.44
C ASN A 239 13.68 10.42 1.45
N THR A 240 13.98 11.01 0.30
CA THR A 240 14.21 12.45 0.18
C THR A 240 12.94 13.28 0.10
N ALA A 241 11.80 12.65 -0.19
CA ALA A 241 10.51 13.31 -0.37
C ALA A 241 9.51 12.99 0.75
N TYR A 242 9.57 11.79 1.30
CA TYR A 242 8.63 11.30 2.31
C TYR A 242 9.27 11.41 3.69
N GLN A 243 8.68 12.19 4.57
CA GLN A 243 9.26 12.57 5.85
C GLN A 243 8.32 12.29 7.00
N VAL A 244 8.90 11.93 8.16
CA VAL A 244 8.20 11.67 9.42
C VAL A 244 8.28 12.92 10.31
N PRO A 245 7.19 13.68 10.49
CA PRO A 245 7.21 14.91 11.27
C PRO A 245 7.70 14.73 12.70
N TYR A 246 7.30 13.64 13.36
CA TYR A 246 7.67 13.31 14.74
C TYR A 246 9.13 12.86 14.91
N LEU A 247 9.87 12.68 13.80
CA LEU A 247 11.32 12.43 13.77
C LEU A 247 12.09 13.64 13.22
N ASN A 248 11.63 14.86 13.49
CA ASN A 248 12.21 16.10 12.98
C ASN A 248 12.30 16.12 11.44
N PHE A 249 11.26 15.63 10.77
CA PHE A 249 11.20 15.51 9.31
C PHE A 249 12.31 14.64 8.70
N ARG A 250 12.79 13.67 9.44
CA ARG A 250 13.67 12.64 8.90
C ARG A 250 12.94 11.87 7.80
N GLY A 251 13.66 11.54 6.71
CA GLY A 251 13.10 10.76 5.60
C GLY A 251 12.67 9.36 6.06
N THR A 252 11.59 8.81 5.48
CA THR A 252 11.17 7.44 5.83
C THR A 252 12.26 6.41 5.47
N PRO A 253 12.42 5.33 6.27
CA PRO A 253 13.40 4.28 5.98
C PRO A 253 13.07 3.61 4.65
N THR A 254 14.02 3.57 3.72
CA THR A 254 13.78 3.14 2.33
C THR A 254 14.93 2.27 1.83
N GLY A 255 14.59 1.27 1.00
CA GLY A 255 15.55 0.32 0.44
C GLY A 255 15.88 -0.81 1.41
N ILE A 256 14.94 -1.74 1.61
CA ILE A 256 15.14 -2.94 2.44
C ILE A 256 16.30 -3.76 1.87
N ASP A 257 17.31 -4.06 2.68
CA ASP A 257 18.46 -4.90 2.29
C ASP A 257 18.32 -6.30 2.89
N VAL A 258 18.24 -7.32 2.03
CA VAL A 258 18.10 -8.72 2.49
C VAL A 258 19.24 -9.17 3.42
N ARG A 259 20.45 -8.59 3.26
CA ARG A 259 21.60 -8.91 4.13
C ARG A 259 21.36 -8.40 5.54
N LEU A 260 20.94 -7.12 5.66
CA LEU A 260 20.65 -6.50 6.96
C LEU A 260 19.50 -7.20 7.68
N VAL A 261 18.45 -7.60 6.95
CA VAL A 261 17.34 -8.37 7.53
C VAL A 261 17.83 -9.69 8.13
N VAL A 262 18.65 -10.46 7.39
CA VAL A 262 19.14 -11.76 7.86
C VAL A 262 20.18 -11.59 8.96
N GLU A 263 21.11 -10.66 8.83
CA GLU A 263 22.19 -10.40 9.79
C GLU A 263 21.65 -9.95 11.16
N LYS A 264 20.69 -9.02 11.14
CA LYS A 264 20.12 -8.45 12.39
C LYS A 264 18.98 -9.29 12.96
N GLY A 265 18.42 -10.22 12.18
CA GLY A 265 17.24 -10.98 12.59
C GLY A 265 15.99 -10.10 12.74
N LEU A 266 15.98 -8.91 12.15
CA LEU A 266 14.91 -7.95 12.22
C LEU A 266 14.10 -7.99 10.92
N LEU A 267 12.79 -8.21 11.05
CA LEU A 267 11.90 -8.38 9.90
C LEU A 267 11.20 -7.08 9.50
N PRO A 268 11.02 -6.84 8.21
CA PRO A 268 10.03 -5.85 7.76
C PRO A 268 8.65 -6.20 8.29
N PHE A 269 7.98 -5.26 8.92
CA PHE A 269 6.59 -5.46 9.30
C PHE A 269 5.66 -4.67 8.37
N ILE A 270 4.51 -5.26 8.14
CA ILE A 270 3.51 -4.80 7.18
C ILE A 270 2.25 -4.44 7.94
N ASP A 271 1.74 -3.26 7.65
CA ASP A 271 0.44 -2.82 8.11
C ASP A 271 -0.62 -3.32 7.13
N THR A 272 -1.57 -4.13 7.57
CA THR A 272 -2.45 -4.87 6.66
C THR A 272 -3.90 -4.90 7.11
N GLY A 273 -4.82 -4.88 6.12
CA GLY A 273 -6.22 -5.25 6.29
C GLY A 273 -6.37 -6.78 6.26
N ILE A 274 -7.25 -7.32 7.09
CA ILE A 274 -7.46 -8.76 7.24
C ILE A 274 -8.73 -9.19 6.54
N ALA A 275 -8.62 -10.09 5.55
CA ALA A 275 -9.75 -10.73 4.91
C ALA A 275 -10.30 -11.88 5.78
N HIS A 276 -11.59 -12.17 5.67
CA HIS A 276 -12.19 -13.36 6.26
C HIS A 276 -11.71 -14.62 5.52
N LYS A 277 -11.45 -15.72 6.26
CA LYS A 277 -11.01 -17.00 5.70
C LYS A 277 -12.04 -17.65 4.74
N ASN A 278 -13.33 -17.35 4.92
CA ASN A 278 -14.38 -17.82 4.02
C ASN A 278 -14.71 -16.71 2.99
N PRO A 279 -14.88 -17.05 1.70
CA PRO A 279 -15.30 -16.10 0.69
C PRO A 279 -16.70 -15.54 1.00
N GLY A 280 -16.99 -14.34 0.48
CA GLY A 280 -18.31 -13.71 0.60
C GLY A 280 -18.47 -12.74 1.78
N VAL A 281 -17.58 -12.76 2.76
CA VAL A 281 -17.66 -11.89 3.95
C VAL A 281 -16.93 -10.56 3.72
N GLY A 282 -15.69 -10.59 3.27
CA GLY A 282 -14.88 -9.41 3.04
C GLY A 282 -13.85 -9.14 4.14
N GLN A 283 -13.55 -7.88 4.42
CA GLN A 283 -12.58 -7.47 5.44
C GLN A 283 -13.17 -7.62 6.85
N VAL A 284 -12.39 -8.16 7.76
CA VAL A 284 -12.80 -8.44 9.15
C VAL A 284 -11.94 -7.78 10.22
N GLY A 285 -10.88 -7.09 9.83
CA GLY A 285 -9.99 -6.41 10.76
C GLY A 285 -8.81 -5.74 10.08
N ALA A 286 -7.89 -5.26 10.90
CA ALA A 286 -6.60 -4.73 10.48
C ALA A 286 -5.54 -5.03 11.55
N GLY A 287 -4.26 -5.11 11.16
CA GLY A 287 -3.18 -5.42 12.08
C GLY A 287 -1.80 -5.28 11.48
N LEU A 288 -0.81 -5.71 12.24
CA LEU A 288 0.58 -5.78 11.84
C LEU A 288 1.02 -7.23 11.71
N VAL A 289 1.75 -7.54 10.65
CA VAL A 289 2.37 -8.84 10.40
C VAL A 289 3.82 -8.66 10.00
N ASP A 290 4.69 -9.53 10.50
CA ASP A 290 6.08 -9.56 10.09
C ASP A 290 6.23 -10.37 8.79
N ALA A 291 7.10 -9.91 7.88
CA ALA A 291 7.46 -10.68 6.71
C ALA A 291 8.20 -11.97 7.11
N PRO A 292 7.94 -13.13 6.50
CA PRO A 292 8.60 -14.38 6.88
C PRO A 292 10.11 -14.34 6.65
N MET A 293 10.92 -14.65 7.69
CA MET A 293 12.39 -14.71 7.58
C MET A 293 12.88 -15.63 6.46
N GLU A 294 12.13 -16.66 6.16
CA GLU A 294 12.48 -17.67 5.17
C GLU A 294 12.68 -17.10 3.75
N VAL A 295 11.88 -16.09 3.35
CA VAL A 295 12.03 -15.47 2.03
C VAL A 295 13.37 -14.74 1.89
N PHE A 296 13.84 -14.08 2.96
CA PHE A 296 15.12 -13.38 2.98
C PHE A 296 16.30 -14.35 2.99
N LYS A 297 16.22 -15.46 3.75
CA LYS A 297 17.21 -16.52 3.73
C LYS A 297 17.33 -17.17 2.37
N LYS A 298 16.23 -17.48 1.70
CA LYS A 298 16.23 -18.02 0.33
C LYS A 298 16.90 -17.05 -0.64
N ALA A 299 16.55 -15.76 -0.55
CA ALA A 299 17.13 -14.73 -1.40
C ALA A 299 18.63 -14.58 -1.20
N ILE A 300 19.15 -14.56 0.05
CA ILE A 300 20.58 -14.41 0.29
C ILE A 300 21.37 -15.65 -0.17
N ILE A 301 20.81 -16.85 -0.04
CA ILE A 301 21.41 -18.08 -0.57
C ILE A 301 21.51 -18.03 -2.11
N ALA A 302 20.43 -17.59 -2.79
CA ALA A 302 20.45 -17.43 -4.24
C ALA A 302 21.44 -16.35 -4.68
N PHE A 303 21.51 -15.23 -3.93
CA PHE A 303 22.47 -14.15 -4.17
C PHE A 303 23.92 -14.65 -4.04
N SER A 304 24.24 -15.37 -2.98
CA SER A 304 25.57 -15.97 -2.80
C SER A 304 25.94 -16.92 -3.94
N LYS A 305 25.01 -17.76 -4.41
CA LYS A 305 25.27 -18.66 -5.55
C LYS A 305 25.52 -17.93 -6.87
N LYS A 306 24.93 -16.76 -7.05
CA LYS A 306 25.06 -15.96 -8.28
C LYS A 306 26.34 -15.12 -8.32
N TYR A 307 26.79 -14.62 -7.15
CA TYR A 307 27.85 -13.62 -7.05
C TYR A 307 29.09 -14.08 -6.23
N ALA A 308 29.14 -15.35 -5.77
CA ALA A 308 30.27 -15.91 -5.02
C ALA A 308 31.43 -16.37 -5.92
#